data_538b0b913dce2164deb4cbbcb7509abe
#
_entry.id   538b0b913dce2164deb4cbbcb7509abe
#
_cell.length_a   1.000
_cell.length_b   1.000
_cell.length_c   1.000
_cell.angle_alpha   90.00
_cell.angle_beta   90.00
_cell.angle_gamma   90.00
#
_symmetry.space_group_name_H-M   'P 1'
#
loop_
_entity.id
_entity.type
_entity.pdbx_description
1 polymer ?
#
loop_
_entity_poly.entity_id
_entity_poly.type
_entity_poly.pdbx_seq_one_letter_code
_entity_poly.pdbx_strand_id
1 'polypeptide(L)'
;MADPVISIEPLSDALMDAYLASGMERGKSGRFAVEWAFGNNLAPFAVARNKGQIVGISGYIQSRMQFGSETGVAFQAVDSFVSESMRGKGIFTHLARAYDAHANSSGGELVWGFPNDNAAPAWFGKLGWHSHGQVPFLIKPLRAGFFCRKFRLPLDFPLTRARDQNLSSIAEVGEWGDALWDSVAPTVGVGTV
;
A
#
# COMPACT_ATOMS: atom_id res chain seq x y z
N MET A 1 -18.56 -26.96 1.97
CA MET A 1 -17.20 -26.46 2.39
C MET A 1 -17.48 -25.35 3.39
N ALA A 2 -16.84 -25.33 4.56
CA ALA A 2 -17.06 -24.25 5.51
C ALA A 2 -16.53 -22.93 4.93
N ASP A 3 -17.29 -21.85 5.13
CA ASP A 3 -16.87 -20.52 4.74
C ASP A 3 -15.66 -20.08 5.59
N PRO A 4 -14.70 -19.36 5.03
CA PRO A 4 -13.56 -18.88 5.79
C PRO A 4 -14.01 -17.84 6.82
N VAL A 5 -13.38 -17.90 7.99
CA VAL A 5 -13.56 -16.92 9.05
C VAL A 5 -12.70 -15.69 8.73
N ILE A 6 -13.31 -14.52 8.81
CA ILE A 6 -12.61 -13.24 8.63
C ILE A 6 -12.38 -12.62 10.01
N SER A 7 -11.14 -12.16 10.24
CA SER A 7 -10.72 -11.49 11.48
C SER A 7 -9.82 -10.31 11.16
N ILE A 8 -9.74 -9.38 12.11
CA ILE A 8 -8.78 -8.27 12.09
C ILE A 8 -7.68 -8.61 13.09
N GLU A 9 -6.45 -8.74 12.59
CA GLU A 9 -5.31 -9.27 13.34
C GLU A 9 -4.09 -8.34 13.24
N PRO A 10 -3.34 -8.14 14.32
CA PRO A 10 -2.05 -7.47 14.24
C PRO A 10 -1.04 -8.35 13.48
N LEU A 11 0.06 -7.74 13.03
CA LEU A 11 1.17 -8.50 12.45
C LEU A 11 1.68 -9.54 13.44
N SER A 12 1.78 -10.79 13.00
CA SER A 12 2.32 -11.92 13.76
C SER A 12 3.27 -12.73 12.87
N ASP A 13 4.08 -13.59 13.47
CA ASP A 13 5.00 -14.46 12.69
C ASP A 13 4.23 -15.34 11.70
N ALA A 14 3.10 -15.91 12.09
CA ALA A 14 2.27 -16.71 11.20
C ALA A 14 1.71 -15.89 10.02
N LEU A 15 1.35 -14.63 10.27
CA LEU A 15 0.89 -13.72 9.22
C LEU A 15 2.06 -13.30 8.31
N MET A 16 3.23 -13.03 8.89
CA MET A 16 4.46 -12.76 8.17
C MET A 16 4.83 -13.90 7.22
N ASP A 17 4.82 -15.12 7.73
CA ASP A 17 5.15 -16.32 6.94
C ASP A 17 4.15 -16.53 5.80
N ALA A 18 2.86 -16.35 6.05
CA ALA A 18 1.82 -16.43 5.02
C ALA A 18 1.96 -15.32 3.97
N TYR A 19 2.34 -14.11 4.39
CA TYR A 19 2.61 -13.00 3.49
C TYR A 19 3.79 -13.30 2.58
N LEU A 20 4.91 -13.77 3.13
CA LEU A 20 6.09 -14.16 2.36
C LEU A 20 5.80 -15.31 1.39
N ALA A 21 5.06 -16.32 1.85
CA ALA A 21 4.66 -17.45 1.01
C ALA A 21 3.73 -17.04 -0.14
N SER A 22 3.02 -15.92 -0.02
CA SER A 22 2.14 -15.40 -1.07
C SER A 22 2.89 -14.82 -2.27
N GLY A 23 4.19 -14.48 -2.12
CA GLY A 23 5.00 -13.80 -3.12
C GLY A 23 4.60 -12.33 -3.35
N MET A 24 3.87 -11.73 -2.41
CA MET A 24 3.50 -10.30 -2.50
C MET A 24 4.68 -9.38 -2.27
N GLU A 25 5.65 -9.81 -1.44
CA GLU A 25 6.91 -9.08 -1.35
C GLU A 25 7.64 -9.17 -2.69
N ARG A 26 7.78 -8.05 -3.34
CA ARG A 26 8.45 -7.95 -4.63
C ARG A 26 9.89 -7.53 -4.42
N GLY A 27 10.80 -8.48 -4.34
CA GLY A 27 12.19 -8.16 -4.30
C GLY A 27 13.01 -9.03 -3.37
N LYS A 28 14.26 -8.62 -3.19
CA LYS A 28 15.29 -9.41 -2.50
C LYS A 28 15.29 -9.25 -0.98
N SER A 29 14.43 -8.42 -0.44
CA SER A 29 14.45 -8.06 0.99
C SER A 29 13.54 -8.94 1.85
N GLY A 30 12.61 -9.70 1.25
CA GLY A 30 11.77 -10.66 1.98
C GLY A 30 11.17 -10.09 3.27
N ARG A 31 11.46 -10.76 4.39
CA ARG A 31 10.98 -10.36 5.74
C ARG A 31 11.27 -8.90 6.07
N PHE A 32 12.44 -8.38 5.74
CA PHE A 32 12.81 -6.99 5.99
C PHE A 32 11.86 -6.00 5.31
N ALA A 33 11.42 -6.27 4.08
CA ALA A 33 10.49 -5.39 3.39
C ALA A 33 9.13 -5.34 4.08
N VAL A 34 8.66 -6.47 4.59
CA VAL A 34 7.39 -6.55 5.34
C VAL A 34 7.53 -5.85 6.71
N GLU A 35 8.62 -6.07 7.42
CA GLU A 35 8.92 -5.41 8.69
C GLU A 35 9.05 -3.89 8.50
N TRP A 36 9.70 -3.45 7.43
CA TRP A 36 9.81 -2.01 7.11
C TRP A 36 8.44 -1.39 6.81
N ALA A 37 7.60 -2.08 6.03
CA ALA A 37 6.29 -1.56 5.64
C ALA A 37 5.27 -1.59 6.79
N PHE A 38 5.32 -2.60 7.64
CA PHE A 38 4.26 -2.88 8.61
C PHE A 38 4.73 -2.96 10.07
N GLY A 39 6.04 -3.06 10.34
CA GLY A 39 6.56 -3.29 11.70
C GLY A 39 6.25 -2.17 12.69
N ASN A 40 6.23 -0.92 12.23
CA ASN A 40 5.85 0.25 13.01
C ASN A 40 4.43 0.75 12.70
N ASN A 41 3.70 -0.01 11.88
CA ASN A 41 2.35 0.36 11.48
C ASN A 41 1.34 -0.10 12.54
N LEU A 42 0.51 0.82 13.00
CA LEU A 42 -0.55 0.53 13.97
C LEU A 42 -1.78 -0.13 13.33
N ALA A 43 -1.86 -0.14 12.00
CA ALA A 43 -2.99 -0.73 11.30
C ALA A 43 -2.88 -2.27 11.31
N PRO A 44 -3.92 -2.97 11.76
CA PRO A 44 -3.97 -4.43 11.65
C PRO A 44 -4.26 -4.87 10.21
N PHE A 45 -4.21 -6.17 9.99
CA PHE A 45 -4.57 -6.82 8.74
C PHE A 45 -5.98 -7.38 8.79
N ALA A 46 -6.68 -7.39 7.65
CA ALA A 46 -7.82 -8.27 7.48
C ALA A 46 -7.31 -9.65 7.02
N VAL A 47 -7.69 -10.69 7.74
CA VAL A 47 -7.20 -12.06 7.54
C VAL A 47 -8.37 -13.02 7.35
N ALA A 48 -8.30 -13.84 6.31
CA ALA A 48 -9.23 -14.92 6.06
C ALA A 48 -8.60 -16.27 6.42
N ARG A 49 -9.27 -17.03 7.29
CA ARG A 49 -8.81 -18.37 7.71
C ARG A 49 -9.81 -19.45 7.31
N ASN A 50 -9.31 -20.50 6.69
CA ASN A 50 -10.09 -21.70 6.42
C ASN A 50 -9.44 -22.89 7.15
N LYS A 51 -10.17 -23.52 8.07
CA LYS A 51 -9.66 -24.60 8.94
C LYS A 51 -8.34 -24.22 9.62
N GLY A 52 -8.24 -22.98 10.12
CA GLY A 52 -7.06 -22.46 10.79
C GLY A 52 -5.93 -21.97 9.87
N GLN A 53 -5.93 -22.31 8.60
CA GLN A 53 -4.92 -21.84 7.64
C GLN A 53 -5.29 -20.48 7.07
N ILE A 54 -4.32 -19.59 6.94
CA ILE A 54 -4.49 -18.29 6.28
C ILE A 54 -4.66 -18.52 4.78
N VAL A 55 -5.79 -18.09 4.25
CA VAL A 55 -6.15 -18.23 2.83
C VAL A 55 -6.36 -16.89 2.13
N GLY A 56 -6.33 -15.80 2.88
CA GLY A 56 -6.40 -14.45 2.35
C GLY A 56 -5.89 -13.43 3.36
N ILE A 57 -5.27 -12.38 2.85
CA ILE A 57 -4.72 -11.26 3.63
C ILE A 57 -5.04 -9.98 2.86
N SER A 58 -5.35 -8.92 3.59
CA SER A 58 -5.36 -7.55 3.07
C SER A 58 -4.64 -6.67 4.07
N GLY A 59 -3.55 -6.04 3.63
CA GLY A 59 -2.74 -5.14 4.43
C GLY A 59 -3.25 -3.70 4.34
N TYR A 60 -2.99 -2.94 5.39
CA TYR A 60 -3.32 -1.51 5.44
C TYR A 60 -2.21 -0.75 6.15
N ILE A 61 -2.03 0.50 5.76
CA ILE A 61 -1.09 1.43 6.39
C ILE A 61 -1.90 2.59 6.95
N GLN A 62 -1.80 2.81 8.25
CA GLN A 62 -2.42 3.96 8.90
C GLN A 62 -1.57 5.21 8.65
N SER A 63 -2.23 6.31 8.34
CA SER A 63 -1.59 7.61 8.14
C SER A 63 -2.46 8.72 8.71
N ARG A 64 -1.84 9.84 9.06
CA ARG A 64 -2.56 11.09 9.29
C ARG A 64 -2.75 11.77 7.94
N MET A 65 -3.92 12.28 7.70
CA MET A 65 -4.27 12.97 6.46
C MET A 65 -4.96 14.30 6.78
N GLN A 66 -4.72 15.28 5.94
CA GLN A 66 -5.37 16.60 6.05
C GLN A 66 -6.70 16.57 5.29
N PHE A 67 -7.77 16.97 5.96
CA PHE A 67 -9.12 17.10 5.41
C PHE A 67 -9.57 18.56 5.55
N GLY A 68 -9.28 19.39 4.57
CA GLY A 68 -9.47 20.82 4.68
C GLY A 68 -8.59 21.44 5.77
N SER A 69 -9.18 22.02 6.81
CA SER A 69 -8.46 22.57 7.97
C SER A 69 -8.19 21.56 9.10
N GLU A 70 -8.75 20.35 9.02
CA GLU A 70 -8.66 19.34 10.07
C GLU A 70 -7.74 18.20 9.66
N THR A 71 -7.14 17.54 10.64
CA THR A 71 -6.38 16.31 10.42
C THR A 71 -7.11 15.12 10.98
N GLY A 72 -7.17 14.04 10.20
CA GLY A 72 -7.81 12.81 10.62
C GLY A 72 -6.97 11.58 10.35
N VAL A 73 -7.51 10.42 10.66
CA VAL A 73 -6.89 9.12 10.43
C VAL A 73 -7.40 8.56 9.11
N ALA A 74 -6.45 8.16 8.25
CA ALA A 74 -6.74 7.46 7.02
C ALA A 74 -6.01 6.13 6.95
N PHE A 75 -6.58 5.18 6.21
CA PHE A 75 -5.98 3.87 5.99
C PHE A 75 -5.75 3.64 4.51
N GLN A 76 -4.50 3.41 4.14
CA GLN A 76 -4.16 3.02 2.77
C GLN A 76 -4.27 1.51 2.61
N ALA A 77 -5.16 1.04 1.74
CA ALA A 77 -5.22 -0.35 1.36
C ALA A 77 -4.00 -0.71 0.50
N VAL A 78 -3.24 -1.70 0.94
CA VAL A 78 -2.05 -2.20 0.25
C VAL A 78 -2.08 -3.72 0.24
N ASP A 79 -1.37 -4.32 -0.70
CA ASP A 79 -1.04 -5.75 -0.73
C ASP A 79 -2.16 -6.70 -0.28
N SER A 80 -3.04 -7.04 -1.20
CA SER A 80 -4.11 -8.01 -0.96
C SER A 80 -3.85 -9.33 -1.68
N PHE A 81 -4.00 -10.42 -0.96
CA PHE A 81 -3.80 -11.78 -1.44
C PHE A 81 -4.99 -12.68 -1.11
N VAL A 82 -5.35 -13.54 -2.03
CA VAL A 82 -6.25 -14.68 -1.80
C VAL A 82 -5.65 -15.90 -2.48
N SER A 83 -5.53 -17.00 -1.72
CA SER A 83 -4.99 -18.27 -2.22
C SER A 83 -5.77 -18.75 -3.45
N GLU A 84 -5.10 -19.33 -4.40
CA GLU A 84 -5.66 -19.71 -5.70
C GLU A 84 -6.93 -20.58 -5.56
N SER A 85 -6.89 -21.57 -4.69
CA SER A 85 -8.00 -22.47 -4.41
C SER A 85 -9.26 -21.79 -3.82
N MET A 86 -9.10 -20.56 -3.33
CA MET A 86 -10.15 -19.78 -2.69
C MET A 86 -10.58 -18.55 -3.51
N ARG A 87 -9.96 -18.32 -4.66
CA ARG A 87 -10.37 -17.24 -5.58
C ARG A 87 -11.78 -17.48 -6.13
N GLY A 88 -12.41 -16.41 -6.56
CA GLY A 88 -13.79 -16.47 -7.11
C GLY A 88 -14.91 -16.60 -6.06
N LYS A 89 -14.58 -16.80 -4.77
CA LYS A 89 -15.54 -17.00 -3.67
C LYS A 89 -15.85 -15.72 -2.87
N GLY A 90 -15.49 -14.55 -3.37
CA GLY A 90 -15.78 -13.28 -2.70
C GLY A 90 -14.90 -12.93 -1.50
N ILE A 91 -13.88 -13.74 -1.18
CA ILE A 91 -13.00 -13.57 -0.01
C ILE A 91 -12.41 -12.17 0.05
N PHE A 92 -11.90 -11.68 -1.08
CA PHE A 92 -11.35 -10.31 -1.16
C PHE A 92 -12.38 -9.26 -0.73
N THR A 93 -13.60 -9.36 -1.21
CA THR A 93 -14.69 -8.43 -0.84
C THR A 93 -15.04 -8.52 0.65
N HIS A 94 -15.00 -9.71 1.22
CA HIS A 94 -15.24 -9.89 2.66
C HIS A 94 -14.10 -9.30 3.51
N LEU A 95 -12.83 -9.48 3.10
CA LEU A 95 -11.68 -8.86 3.75
C LEU A 95 -11.79 -7.33 3.76
N ALA A 96 -12.09 -6.74 2.60
CA ALA A 96 -12.22 -5.30 2.48
C ALA A 96 -13.37 -4.74 3.34
N ARG A 97 -14.55 -5.36 3.30
CA ARG A 97 -15.69 -4.93 4.13
C ARG A 97 -15.43 -5.07 5.63
N ALA A 98 -14.74 -6.13 6.04
CA ALA A 98 -14.35 -6.29 7.44
C ALA A 98 -13.40 -5.18 7.89
N TYR A 99 -12.48 -4.79 6.98
CA TYR A 99 -11.57 -3.68 7.29
C TYR A 99 -12.29 -2.33 7.28
N ASP A 100 -13.18 -2.07 6.33
CA ASP A 100 -13.97 -0.84 6.29
C ASP A 100 -14.76 -0.66 7.61
N ALA A 101 -15.36 -1.75 8.12
CA ALA A 101 -16.04 -1.73 9.41
C ALA A 101 -15.08 -1.45 10.58
N HIS A 102 -13.87 -2.05 10.56
CA HIS A 102 -12.84 -1.79 11.55
C HIS A 102 -12.36 -0.34 11.48
N ALA A 103 -12.03 0.18 10.30
CA ALA A 103 -11.57 1.54 10.11
C ALA A 103 -12.58 2.55 10.66
N ASN A 104 -13.86 2.37 10.31
CA ASN A 104 -14.94 3.21 10.82
C ASN A 104 -15.05 3.16 12.35
N SER A 105 -15.00 1.97 12.96
CA SER A 105 -15.08 1.81 14.42
C SER A 105 -13.86 2.33 15.16
N SER A 106 -12.73 2.47 14.47
CA SER A 106 -11.45 2.99 15.01
C SER A 106 -11.27 4.49 14.77
N GLY A 107 -12.31 5.19 14.34
CA GLY A 107 -12.26 6.63 14.09
C GLY A 107 -11.54 6.99 12.79
N GLY A 108 -11.43 6.06 11.85
CA GLY A 108 -10.90 6.33 10.52
C GLY A 108 -11.89 7.10 9.67
N GLU A 109 -11.43 8.13 9.00
CA GLU A 109 -12.25 9.01 8.15
C GLU A 109 -12.21 8.58 6.68
N LEU A 110 -11.13 7.91 6.26
CA LEU A 110 -10.92 7.51 4.88
C LEU A 110 -10.18 6.18 4.77
N VAL A 111 -10.66 5.33 3.86
CA VAL A 111 -9.87 4.22 3.32
C VAL A 111 -9.59 4.50 1.85
N TRP A 112 -8.34 4.45 1.45
CA TRP A 112 -7.91 4.82 0.11
C TRP A 112 -6.86 3.83 -0.43
N GLY A 113 -6.52 3.91 -1.71
CA GLY A 113 -5.52 3.04 -2.29
C GLY A 113 -5.30 3.22 -3.78
N PHE A 114 -4.33 2.48 -4.31
CA PHE A 114 -3.98 2.45 -5.73
C PHE A 114 -4.21 1.03 -6.28
N PRO A 115 -5.46 0.69 -6.62
CA PRO A 115 -5.74 -0.63 -7.15
C PRO A 115 -5.08 -0.81 -8.53
N ASN A 116 -4.50 -1.99 -8.74
CA ASN A 116 -4.08 -2.42 -10.07
C ASN A 116 -5.29 -2.89 -10.89
N ASP A 117 -5.09 -3.14 -12.20
CA ASP A 117 -6.14 -3.54 -13.13
C ASP A 117 -6.90 -4.80 -12.70
N ASN A 118 -6.26 -5.71 -11.96
CA ASN A 118 -6.90 -6.92 -11.47
C ASN A 118 -7.82 -6.66 -10.25
N ALA A 119 -7.47 -5.71 -9.41
CA ALA A 119 -8.20 -5.38 -8.19
C ALA A 119 -9.29 -4.32 -8.43
N ALA A 120 -9.07 -3.38 -9.35
CA ALA A 120 -9.96 -2.26 -9.63
C ALA A 120 -11.43 -2.65 -9.84
N PRO A 121 -11.78 -3.72 -10.60
CA PRO A 121 -13.17 -4.10 -10.80
C PRO A 121 -13.89 -4.50 -9.49
N ALA A 122 -13.15 -5.05 -8.52
CA ALA A 122 -13.73 -5.40 -7.21
C ALA A 122 -13.94 -4.16 -6.34
N TRP A 123 -12.98 -3.24 -6.31
CA TRP A 123 -13.07 -2.00 -5.56
C TRP A 123 -14.22 -1.12 -6.07
N PHE A 124 -14.27 -0.85 -7.35
CA PHE A 124 -15.29 0.04 -7.92
C PHE A 124 -16.66 -0.65 -8.07
N GLY A 125 -16.69 -1.90 -8.53
CA GLY A 125 -17.95 -2.58 -8.85
C GLY A 125 -18.64 -3.23 -7.66
N LYS A 126 -17.90 -3.72 -6.65
CA LYS A 126 -18.46 -4.49 -5.53
C LYS A 126 -18.38 -3.81 -4.18
N LEU A 127 -17.42 -2.92 -4.00
CA LEU A 127 -17.16 -2.23 -2.75
C LEU A 127 -17.60 -0.77 -2.78
N GLY A 128 -17.97 -0.25 -3.95
CA GLY A 128 -18.51 1.10 -4.10
C GLY A 128 -17.45 2.22 -3.92
N TRP A 129 -16.19 1.89 -4.14
CA TRP A 129 -15.13 2.91 -4.08
C TRP A 129 -15.22 3.87 -5.26
N HIS A 130 -14.86 5.10 -5.01
CA HIS A 130 -14.84 6.16 -6.03
C HIS A 130 -13.42 6.37 -6.56
N SER A 131 -13.29 6.56 -7.88
CA SER A 131 -12.00 6.91 -8.50
C SER A 131 -11.86 8.42 -8.56
N HIS A 132 -10.76 8.95 -8.02
CA HIS A 132 -10.39 10.36 -8.12
C HIS A 132 -9.47 10.67 -9.30
N GLY A 133 -9.18 9.69 -10.12
CA GLY A 133 -8.33 9.82 -11.30
C GLY A 133 -7.23 8.77 -11.34
N GLN A 134 -6.32 8.95 -12.31
CA GLN A 134 -5.17 8.09 -12.48
C GLN A 134 -3.90 8.82 -12.06
N VAL A 135 -3.06 8.15 -11.28
CA VAL A 135 -1.72 8.66 -10.96
C VAL A 135 -0.81 8.34 -12.15
N PRO A 136 -0.26 9.34 -12.85
CA PRO A 136 0.61 9.08 -13.98
C PRO A 136 1.92 8.45 -13.51
N PHE A 137 2.33 7.37 -14.17
CA PHE A 137 3.61 6.74 -13.90
C PHE A 137 4.69 7.36 -14.79
N LEU A 138 5.53 8.22 -14.22
CA LEU A 138 6.59 8.92 -14.92
C LEU A 138 7.92 8.17 -14.74
N ILE A 139 8.58 7.84 -15.86
CA ILE A 139 9.87 7.16 -15.86
C ILE A 139 10.89 8.04 -16.55
N LYS A 140 12.02 8.28 -15.90
CA LYS A 140 13.21 8.91 -16.48
C LYS A 140 14.39 7.95 -16.39
N PRO A 141 14.75 7.23 -17.44
CA PRO A 141 15.94 6.41 -17.42
C PRO A 141 17.20 7.26 -17.26
N LEU A 142 18.03 6.89 -16.31
CA LEU A 142 19.28 7.61 -16.01
C LEU A 142 20.49 6.99 -16.71
N ARG A 143 20.38 5.73 -17.13
CA ARG A 143 21.44 4.98 -17.79
C ARG A 143 20.91 4.23 -19.02
N ALA A 144 21.74 4.11 -20.04
CA ALA A 144 21.42 3.38 -21.27
C ALA A 144 21.12 1.90 -21.01
N GLY A 145 21.73 1.30 -19.99
CA GLY A 145 21.49 -0.08 -19.60
C GLY A 145 20.03 -0.40 -19.28
N PHE A 146 19.20 0.60 -18.96
CA PHE A 146 17.76 0.40 -18.80
C PHE A 146 17.12 -0.14 -20.10
N PHE A 147 17.50 0.39 -21.25
CA PHE A 147 17.02 -0.06 -22.54
C PHE A 147 17.84 -1.25 -23.07
N CYS A 148 19.17 -1.17 -22.95
CA CYS A 148 20.08 -2.14 -23.53
C CYS A 148 19.92 -3.54 -22.96
N ARG A 149 19.54 -3.68 -21.69
CA ARG A 149 19.21 -4.98 -21.07
C ARG A 149 18.06 -5.70 -21.76
N LYS A 150 17.05 -4.97 -22.23
CA LYS A 150 15.93 -5.55 -22.98
C LYS A 150 16.40 -6.19 -24.29
N PHE A 151 17.43 -5.64 -24.90
CA PHE A 151 18.01 -6.12 -26.16
C PHE A 151 19.28 -6.96 -25.95
N ARG A 152 19.60 -7.32 -24.69
CA ARG A 152 20.82 -8.06 -24.32
C ARG A 152 22.13 -7.41 -24.80
N LEU A 153 22.14 -6.09 -24.95
CA LEU A 153 23.34 -5.34 -25.31
C LEU A 153 24.14 -5.00 -24.06
N PRO A 154 25.47 -5.22 -24.04
CA PRO A 154 26.31 -4.97 -22.88
C PRO A 154 26.70 -3.49 -22.75
N LEU A 155 25.84 -2.58 -23.17
CA LEU A 155 26.09 -1.14 -23.13
C LEU A 155 25.40 -0.53 -21.91
N ASP A 156 26.15 0.20 -21.10
CA ASP A 156 25.63 0.94 -19.98
C ASP A 156 26.44 2.24 -19.74
N PHE A 157 25.86 3.34 -20.15
CA PHE A 157 26.44 4.69 -19.95
C PHE A 157 25.36 5.65 -19.42
N PRO A 158 25.73 6.72 -18.71
CA PRO A 158 24.77 7.69 -18.21
C PRO A 158 24.11 8.45 -19.36
N LEU A 159 22.78 8.55 -19.31
CA LEU A 159 21.96 9.32 -20.26
C LEU A 159 21.79 10.76 -19.83
N THR A 160 22.03 11.06 -18.55
CA THR A 160 21.96 12.40 -17.99
C THR A 160 23.24 12.70 -17.24
N ARG A 161 23.79 13.91 -17.42
CA ARG A 161 24.81 14.42 -16.52
C ARG A 161 24.14 14.71 -15.17
N ALA A 162 24.72 14.22 -14.10
CA ALA A 162 24.40 14.73 -12.77
C ALA A 162 24.67 16.23 -12.79
N ARG A 163 23.64 17.04 -12.68
CA ARG A 163 23.81 18.45 -12.42
C ARG A 163 24.14 18.54 -10.95
N ASP A 164 25.33 19.04 -10.66
CA ASP A 164 25.70 19.32 -9.28
C ASP A 164 24.76 20.41 -8.78
N GLN A 165 23.75 19.98 -8.05
CA GLN A 165 22.86 20.86 -7.33
C GLN A 165 23.28 20.68 -5.88
N ASN A 166 23.36 21.74 -5.14
CA ASN A 166 23.65 21.77 -3.70
C ASN A 166 22.53 21.04 -2.91
N LEU A 167 22.33 19.76 -3.25
CA LEU A 167 21.36 18.88 -2.61
C LEU A 167 22.13 17.97 -1.67
N SER A 168 21.86 18.10 -0.39
CA SER A 168 22.30 17.13 0.62
C SER A 168 21.23 16.07 0.82
N SER A 169 21.63 14.81 1.00
CA SER A 169 20.70 13.79 1.47
C SER A 169 20.43 14.03 2.94
N ILE A 170 19.17 13.93 3.34
CA ILE A 170 18.73 14.10 4.71
C ILE A 170 18.32 12.71 5.19
N ALA A 171 18.94 12.24 6.27
CA ALA A 171 18.65 10.93 6.86
C ALA A 171 17.36 10.95 7.70
N GLU A 172 17.06 12.09 8.31
CA GLU A 172 15.88 12.29 9.15
C GLU A 172 15.21 13.62 8.82
N VAL A 173 13.87 13.57 8.78
CA VAL A 173 13.03 14.77 8.68
C VAL A 173 12.73 15.18 10.12
N GLY A 174 13.45 16.16 10.64
CA GLY A 174 13.24 16.70 11.98
C GLY A 174 12.05 17.68 12.06
N GLU A 175 12.00 18.44 13.14
CA GLU A 175 10.93 19.44 13.42
C GLU A 175 10.65 20.43 12.28
N TRP A 176 11.66 20.71 11.43
CA TRP A 176 11.48 21.56 10.26
C TRP A 176 10.49 20.97 9.23
N GLY A 177 10.36 19.65 9.16
CA GLY A 177 9.41 18.99 8.27
C GLY A 177 7.99 19.23 8.72
N ASP A 178 7.72 19.17 10.02
CA ASP A 178 6.41 19.49 10.58
C ASP A 178 6.08 20.96 10.38
N ALA A 179 7.02 21.88 10.64
CA ALA A 179 6.85 23.30 10.41
C ALA A 179 6.59 23.63 8.93
N LEU A 180 7.27 22.97 8.01
CA LEU A 180 7.01 23.11 6.58
C LEU A 180 5.59 22.62 6.24
N TRP A 181 5.22 21.44 6.75
CA TRP A 181 3.88 20.89 6.52
C TRP A 181 2.79 21.84 7.04
N ASP A 182 2.90 22.32 8.24
CA ASP A 182 1.96 23.26 8.85
C ASP A 182 1.81 24.56 8.05
N SER A 183 2.87 24.96 7.36
CA SER A 183 2.83 26.16 6.51
C SER A 183 2.14 25.94 5.17
N VAL A 184 2.18 24.75 4.62
CA VAL A 184 1.66 24.45 3.27
C VAL A 184 0.34 23.68 3.28
N ALA A 185 0.08 22.88 4.31
CA ALA A 185 -1.11 22.06 4.41
C ALA A 185 -2.44 22.83 4.23
N PRO A 186 -2.59 24.05 4.75
CA PRO A 186 -3.80 24.85 4.52
C PRO A 186 -4.00 25.26 3.07
N THR A 187 -2.95 25.32 2.27
CA THR A 187 -2.95 25.75 0.87
C THR A 187 -3.04 24.59 -0.12
N VAL A 188 -2.59 23.41 0.30
CA VAL A 188 -2.74 22.18 -0.46
C VAL A 188 -4.13 21.61 -0.14
N GLY A 189 -5.13 22.14 -0.79
CA GLY A 189 -6.48 21.57 -0.67
C GLY A 189 -6.46 20.10 -1.07
N VAL A 190 -6.41 19.21 -0.10
CA VAL A 190 -6.82 17.83 -0.31
C VAL A 190 -8.32 17.94 -0.52
N GLY A 191 -8.73 17.77 -1.77
CA GLY A 191 -10.13 17.89 -2.11
C GLY A 191 -10.94 17.01 -1.17
N THR A 192 -11.87 17.63 -0.48
CA THR A 192 -12.96 16.91 0.15
C THR A 192 -13.60 16.05 -0.91
N VAL A 193 -13.59 14.77 -0.68
CA VAL A 193 -14.39 13.81 -1.42
C VAL A 193 -15.84 13.99 -1.04
#